data_2ee539ac25cc7c0ab6864123d5049b0c
#
_entry.id   2ee539ac25cc7c0ab6864123d5049b0c
#
_cell.length_a   1.000
_cell.length_b   1.000
_cell.length_c   1.000
_cell.angle_alpha   90.00
_cell.angle_beta   90.00
_cell.angle_gamma   90.00
#
_symmetry.space_group_name_H-M   'P 1'
#
loop_
_entity.id
_entity.type
_entity.pdbx_description
1 polymer ?
#
loop_
_entity_poly.entity_id
_entity_poly.type
_entity_poly.pdbx_seq_one_letter_code
_entity_poly.pdbx_strand_id
1 'polypeptide(L)'
;VGANRDTSVDRADVEHGLRLVRSHAAGAGDDLGEEIGRATMLVRATQLSRPGSGIPVEVVDALMRAANDGRSPVVRRYGGVGTGDITVLGELGLCLLGERPWRDGSQRAYLDSIGANAALALMSSSAPTLAIAGLGTGEVDTVARASIVVAALSAVAVRANGQQWSEVAESARPSPGVSTSARAMRAVIEGTPVRAARTQDPFGWRAAPYVHGPLLDALAEAGREVEASINADVENPRFADGQVWHHGAFHLTSLSLRLDALRLAVVQWATLSLSRLVKLHDPAYTGAGRFLAIGPAGSSGTMVLEYTSASALDAVRGLADPVSRGTTHISIGTEDHAPWAWRAAQLTAALADPFRTVVACELVSAVRALRMAPGATYGPGVREALEACRPLPDGSGDRPLIEDVAMAADLLPALTSLSTVGGVFTER
;
A
#
# COMPACT_ATOMS: atom_id res chain seq x y z
N VAL A 1 21.58 21.61 12.44
CA VAL A 1 21.01 20.28 12.37
C VAL A 1 21.72 19.40 13.40
N GLY A 2 20.96 18.62 14.19
CA GLY A 2 21.49 17.66 15.14
C GLY A 2 22.54 18.25 16.09
N ALA A 3 23.74 17.63 16.13
CA ALA A 3 24.83 18.02 17.02
C ALA A 3 25.37 19.45 16.77
N ASN A 4 25.05 20.06 15.63
CA ASN A 4 25.50 21.42 15.28
C ASN A 4 24.48 22.52 15.70
N ARG A 5 23.49 22.20 16.52
CA ARG A 5 22.40 23.11 16.92
C ARG A 5 22.87 24.41 17.59
N ASP A 6 24.04 24.39 18.23
CA ASP A 6 24.58 25.53 18.95
C ASP A 6 25.63 26.31 18.12
N THR A 7 25.81 25.97 16.84
CA THR A 7 26.79 26.62 15.95
C THR A 7 26.14 27.78 15.23
N SER A 8 26.67 28.98 15.44
CA SER A 8 26.29 30.18 14.67
C SER A 8 26.95 30.18 13.31
N VAL A 9 26.20 30.52 12.28
CA VAL A 9 26.68 30.65 10.89
C VAL A 9 26.68 32.12 10.50
N ASP A 10 27.75 32.55 9.86
CA ASP A 10 27.82 33.90 9.29
C ASP A 10 26.80 34.04 8.15
N ARG A 11 25.96 35.06 8.19
CA ARG A 11 24.99 35.35 7.14
C ARG A 11 25.65 35.71 5.79
N ALA A 12 26.90 36.16 5.82
CA ALA A 12 27.69 36.45 4.62
C ALA A 12 28.25 35.18 3.94
N ASP A 13 28.16 34.00 4.58
CA ASP A 13 28.64 32.76 4.03
C ASP A 13 27.66 32.20 2.99
N VAL A 14 27.78 32.68 1.78
CA VAL A 14 26.90 32.30 0.64
C VAL A 14 26.99 30.82 0.23
N GLU A 15 28.10 30.14 0.60
CA GLU A 15 28.29 28.72 0.26
C GLU A 15 27.80 27.78 1.35
N HIS A 16 27.40 28.26 2.51
CA HIS A 16 27.00 27.42 3.62
C HIS A 16 25.83 26.47 3.23
N GLY A 17 24.84 26.99 2.50
CA GLY A 17 23.69 26.18 2.04
C GLY A 17 24.14 25.02 1.16
N LEU A 18 25.03 25.26 0.21
CA LEU A 18 25.57 24.23 -0.67
C LEU A 18 26.39 23.17 0.10
N ARG A 19 27.26 23.62 1.03
CA ARG A 19 28.01 22.68 1.88
C ARG A 19 27.08 21.84 2.75
N LEU A 20 25.99 22.42 3.24
CA LEU A 20 24.98 21.71 4.03
C LEU A 20 24.30 20.60 3.19
N VAL A 21 23.84 20.90 1.99
CA VAL A 21 23.22 19.90 1.10
C VAL A 21 24.21 18.80 0.74
N ARG A 22 25.45 19.15 0.35
CA ARG A 22 26.51 18.15 0.02
C ARG A 22 26.82 17.22 1.18
N SER A 23 26.92 17.74 2.41
CA SER A 23 27.27 16.93 3.58
C SER A 23 26.15 15.98 4.05
N HIS A 24 24.91 16.18 3.59
CA HIS A 24 23.76 15.36 3.96
C HIS A 24 23.35 14.35 2.88
N ALA A 25 23.77 14.50 1.64
CA ALA A 25 23.49 13.56 0.55
C ALA A 25 24.32 12.27 0.71
N ALA A 26 23.82 11.31 1.47
CA ALA A 26 24.53 10.09 1.87
C ALA A 26 23.68 8.80 1.80
N GLY A 27 22.61 8.79 1.00
CA GLY A 27 21.78 7.59 0.80
C GLY A 27 22.56 6.44 0.12
N ALA A 28 22.22 5.18 0.45
CA ALA A 28 22.84 3.99 -0.09
C ALA A 28 21.82 2.90 -0.45
N GLY A 29 22.28 1.85 -1.15
CA GLY A 29 21.47 0.71 -1.59
C GLY A 29 20.72 0.98 -2.89
N ASP A 30 19.81 0.06 -3.21
CA ASP A 30 19.02 0.10 -4.44
C ASP A 30 18.14 1.36 -4.53
N ASP A 31 17.84 1.74 -5.76
CA ASP A 31 16.88 2.78 -6.05
C ASP A 31 15.44 2.25 -5.88
N LEU A 32 14.60 3.00 -5.19
CA LEU A 32 13.22 2.62 -4.87
C LEU A 32 12.21 2.88 -6.00
N GLY A 33 12.61 3.57 -7.06
CA GLY A 33 11.77 3.73 -8.25
C GLY A 33 11.42 5.19 -8.58
N GLU A 34 11.05 5.40 -9.86
CA GLU A 34 10.73 6.72 -10.39
C GLU A 34 9.52 7.35 -9.72
N GLU A 35 8.48 6.56 -9.51
CA GLU A 35 7.23 7.01 -8.92
C GLU A 35 7.43 7.56 -7.51
N ILE A 36 8.25 6.89 -6.70
CA ILE A 36 8.63 7.34 -5.35
C ILE A 36 9.40 8.66 -5.41
N GLY A 37 10.34 8.79 -6.35
CA GLY A 37 11.08 10.03 -6.54
C GLY A 37 10.18 11.20 -6.91
N ARG A 38 9.26 11.01 -7.84
CA ARG A 38 8.27 12.02 -8.25
C ARG A 38 7.31 12.37 -7.11
N ALA A 39 6.76 11.36 -6.44
CA ALA A 39 5.88 11.57 -5.29
C ALA A 39 6.60 12.34 -4.15
N THR A 40 7.88 12.03 -3.90
CA THR A 40 8.71 12.77 -2.94
C THR A 40 8.77 14.27 -3.26
N MET A 41 8.99 14.64 -4.52
CA MET A 41 9.02 16.03 -4.94
C MET A 41 7.68 16.72 -4.73
N LEU A 42 6.57 16.07 -5.09
CA LEU A 42 5.22 16.63 -4.93
C LEU A 42 4.84 16.79 -3.46
N VAL A 43 5.11 15.79 -2.62
CA VAL A 43 4.89 15.89 -1.17
C VAL A 43 5.73 17.03 -0.59
N ARG A 44 7.01 17.13 -0.97
CA ARG A 44 7.87 18.21 -0.44
C ARG A 44 7.40 19.58 -0.90
N ALA A 45 7.04 19.74 -2.15
CA ALA A 45 6.49 21.00 -2.66
C ALA A 45 5.20 21.40 -1.92
N THR A 46 4.30 20.43 -1.66
CA THR A 46 3.07 20.66 -0.89
C THR A 46 3.36 21.16 0.53
N GLN A 47 4.28 20.53 1.24
CA GLN A 47 4.68 20.95 2.58
C GLN A 47 5.31 22.35 2.59
N LEU A 48 6.26 22.60 1.67
CA LEU A 48 6.95 23.89 1.56
C LEU A 48 6.05 25.05 1.14
N SER A 49 4.92 24.76 0.49
CA SER A 49 3.90 25.76 0.14
C SER A 49 3.07 26.22 1.35
N ARG A 50 3.22 25.54 2.50
CA ARG A 50 2.58 25.96 3.75
C ARG A 50 3.34 27.10 4.40
N PRO A 51 2.67 27.97 5.18
CA PRO A 51 3.35 29.01 5.95
C PRO A 51 4.33 28.41 6.98
N GLY A 52 5.42 29.09 7.25
CA GLY A 52 6.32 28.73 8.36
C GLY A 52 7.70 28.23 7.97
N SER A 53 7.91 27.72 6.75
CA SER A 53 9.23 27.22 6.31
C SER A 53 10.27 28.33 6.14
N GLY A 54 9.83 29.55 5.81
CA GLY A 54 10.72 30.66 5.44
C GLY A 54 11.54 30.40 4.17
N ILE A 55 11.16 29.36 3.39
CA ILE A 55 11.86 29.01 2.16
C ILE A 55 11.56 30.04 1.05
N PRO A 56 12.54 30.43 0.22
CA PRO A 56 12.27 31.22 -0.97
C PRO A 56 11.36 30.49 -1.95
N VAL A 57 10.42 31.22 -2.56
CA VAL A 57 9.45 30.65 -3.52
C VAL A 57 10.12 30.00 -4.72
N GLU A 58 11.30 30.47 -5.11
CA GLU A 58 12.10 29.95 -6.21
C GLU A 58 12.49 28.49 -6.04
N VAL A 59 12.60 28.02 -4.79
CA VAL A 59 12.90 26.59 -4.50
C VAL A 59 11.66 25.73 -4.74
N VAL A 60 10.48 26.20 -4.35
CA VAL A 60 9.22 25.51 -4.62
C VAL A 60 8.95 25.48 -6.12
N ASP A 61 9.16 26.60 -6.81
CA ASP A 61 9.03 26.69 -8.27
C ASP A 61 10.02 25.76 -8.99
N ALA A 62 11.25 25.64 -8.49
CA ALA A 62 12.25 24.72 -9.03
C ALA A 62 11.81 23.26 -8.90
N LEU A 63 11.28 22.86 -7.73
CA LEU A 63 10.70 21.53 -7.51
C LEU A 63 9.56 21.24 -8.50
N MET A 64 8.63 22.20 -8.64
CA MET A 64 7.49 22.04 -9.53
C MET A 64 7.89 22.00 -11.01
N ARG A 65 8.85 22.83 -11.43
CA ARG A 65 9.38 22.79 -12.82
C ARG A 65 10.06 21.47 -13.09
N ALA A 66 10.89 20.96 -12.18
CA ALA A 66 11.55 19.68 -12.35
C ALA A 66 10.54 18.53 -12.42
N ALA A 67 9.50 18.53 -11.57
CA ALA A 67 8.43 17.55 -11.60
C ALA A 67 7.62 17.58 -12.92
N ASN A 68 7.29 18.79 -13.42
CA ASN A 68 6.56 18.96 -14.68
C ASN A 68 7.40 18.54 -15.90
N ASP A 69 8.72 18.72 -15.84
CA ASP A 69 9.66 18.24 -16.86
C ASP A 69 9.89 16.70 -16.80
N GLY A 70 9.15 16.00 -15.95
CA GLY A 70 9.26 14.55 -15.78
C GLY A 70 10.52 14.09 -15.04
N ARG A 71 11.19 14.98 -14.30
CA ARG A 71 12.38 14.61 -13.54
C ARG A 71 12.03 13.83 -12.28
N SER A 72 12.91 12.91 -11.92
CA SER A 72 12.83 12.13 -10.69
C SER A 72 14.21 12.02 -10.06
N PRO A 73 14.41 12.31 -8.76
CA PRO A 73 15.64 12.00 -8.07
C PRO A 73 15.78 10.50 -7.88
N VAL A 74 17.00 10.03 -7.66
CA VAL A 74 17.23 8.66 -7.19
C VAL A 74 16.95 8.60 -5.70
N VAL A 75 15.99 7.78 -5.29
CA VAL A 75 15.64 7.54 -3.88
C VAL A 75 16.22 6.22 -3.43
N ARG A 76 17.26 6.27 -2.58
CA ARG A 76 17.97 5.08 -2.16
C ARG A 76 17.33 4.40 -0.95
N ARG A 77 17.42 3.07 -0.91
CA ARG A 77 16.82 2.22 0.13
C ARG A 77 17.21 2.58 1.56
N TYR A 78 18.46 2.99 1.79
CA TYR A 78 18.99 3.30 3.12
C TYR A 78 19.33 4.76 3.25
N GLY A 79 18.91 5.39 4.36
CA GLY A 79 19.18 6.80 4.67
C GLY A 79 18.12 7.48 5.52
N GLY A 80 16.85 7.00 5.48
CA GLY A 80 15.77 7.51 6.31
C GLY A 80 15.58 6.70 7.60
N VAL A 81 15.15 7.38 8.67
CA VAL A 81 14.80 6.75 9.96
C VAL A 81 13.40 7.16 10.44
N GLY A 82 12.71 8.04 9.68
CA GLY A 82 11.35 8.50 9.99
C GLY A 82 11.28 9.72 10.91
N THR A 83 12.37 10.48 11.03
CA THR A 83 12.47 11.75 11.78
C THR A 83 12.92 12.92 10.90
N GLY A 84 13.02 12.69 9.63
CA GLY A 84 13.54 13.58 8.60
C GLY A 84 14.47 12.80 7.67
N ASP A 85 14.07 12.73 6.40
CA ASP A 85 14.77 11.93 5.40
C ASP A 85 15.85 12.78 4.71
N ILE A 86 16.72 13.40 5.51
CA ILE A 86 17.69 14.41 5.09
C ILE A 86 18.64 13.90 4.02
N THR A 87 18.96 12.61 4.00
CA THR A 87 19.89 12.02 3.01
C THR A 87 19.28 12.02 1.61
N VAL A 88 17.99 11.67 1.49
CA VAL A 88 17.26 11.68 0.22
C VAL A 88 17.01 13.11 -0.25
N LEU A 89 16.60 13.99 0.66
CA LEU A 89 16.33 15.38 0.33
C LEU A 89 17.61 16.18 0.04
N GLY A 90 18.74 15.78 0.61
CA GLY A 90 20.06 16.27 0.21
C GLY A 90 20.40 15.89 -1.24
N GLU A 91 20.18 14.63 -1.63
CA GLU A 91 20.35 14.18 -3.04
C GLU A 91 19.45 14.98 -3.99
N LEU A 92 18.17 15.18 -3.63
CA LEU A 92 17.24 16.01 -4.39
C LEU A 92 17.75 17.46 -4.52
N GLY A 93 18.29 18.04 -3.43
CA GLY A 93 18.88 19.37 -3.47
C GLY A 93 20.06 19.49 -4.44
N LEU A 94 20.92 18.47 -4.49
CA LEU A 94 22.02 18.41 -5.45
C LEU A 94 21.54 18.22 -6.88
N CYS A 95 20.44 17.46 -7.11
CA CYS A 95 19.81 17.36 -8.44
C CYS A 95 19.27 18.70 -8.90
N LEU A 96 18.60 19.47 -8.03
CA LEU A 96 18.09 20.80 -8.34
C LEU A 96 19.20 21.80 -8.70
N LEU A 97 20.38 21.67 -8.09
CA LEU A 97 21.57 22.47 -8.35
C LEU A 97 22.40 21.99 -9.55
N GLY A 98 22.03 20.85 -10.17
CA GLY A 98 22.77 20.25 -11.28
C GLY A 98 24.10 19.58 -10.87
N GLU A 99 24.37 19.40 -9.56
CA GLU A 99 25.57 18.74 -9.07
C GLU A 99 25.45 17.19 -9.08
N ARG A 100 24.23 16.70 -9.03
CA ARG A 100 23.91 15.27 -9.19
C ARG A 100 22.99 15.07 -10.38
N PRO A 101 23.17 13.97 -11.14
CA PRO A 101 22.25 13.67 -12.23
C PRO A 101 20.88 13.27 -11.68
N TRP A 102 19.83 13.65 -12.39
CA TRP A 102 18.51 13.06 -12.25
C TRP A 102 18.56 11.58 -12.63
N ARG A 103 17.51 10.82 -12.30
CA ARG A 103 17.42 9.39 -12.59
C ARG A 103 17.67 9.05 -14.08
N ASP A 104 17.26 9.91 -15.01
CA ASP A 104 17.47 9.75 -16.46
C ASP A 104 18.90 10.08 -16.91
N GLY A 105 19.80 10.35 -15.99
CA GLY A 105 21.20 10.72 -16.26
C GLY A 105 21.43 12.20 -16.65
N SER A 106 20.36 12.99 -16.81
CA SER A 106 20.51 14.41 -17.11
C SER A 106 21.01 15.21 -15.91
N GLN A 107 21.82 16.24 -16.16
CA GLN A 107 22.35 17.17 -15.13
C GLN A 107 21.73 18.56 -15.23
N ARG A 108 20.46 18.64 -15.65
CA ARG A 108 19.76 19.92 -15.75
C ARG A 108 19.55 20.54 -14.38
N ALA A 109 20.11 21.74 -14.16
CA ALA A 109 19.86 22.54 -12.97
C ALA A 109 18.52 23.28 -13.07
N TYR A 110 17.88 23.47 -11.92
CA TYR A 110 16.66 24.27 -11.75
C TYR A 110 16.86 25.43 -10.74
N LEU A 111 17.99 25.41 -10.02
CA LEU A 111 18.46 26.44 -9.11
C LEU A 111 19.91 26.77 -9.43
N ASP A 112 20.26 28.04 -9.40
CA ASP A 112 21.65 28.50 -9.55
C ASP A 112 22.43 28.40 -8.23
N SER A 113 21.73 28.55 -7.10
CA SER A 113 22.30 28.49 -5.76
C SER A 113 21.23 28.18 -4.72
N ILE A 114 21.65 27.81 -3.51
CA ILE A 114 20.76 27.60 -2.37
C ILE A 114 21.35 28.20 -1.10
N GLY A 115 20.64 29.13 -0.48
CA GLY A 115 21.04 29.72 0.80
C GLY A 115 20.89 28.79 1.98
N ALA A 116 21.53 29.11 3.11
CA ALA A 116 21.54 28.25 4.31
C ALA A 116 20.14 27.90 4.82
N ASN A 117 19.26 28.90 4.90
CA ASN A 117 17.88 28.70 5.35
C ASN A 117 17.08 27.80 4.37
N ALA A 118 17.24 28.04 3.08
CA ALA A 118 16.57 27.25 2.03
C ALA A 118 17.07 25.79 2.01
N ALA A 119 18.36 25.56 2.18
CA ALA A 119 18.95 24.23 2.25
C ALA A 119 18.41 23.44 3.43
N LEU A 120 18.36 24.02 4.62
CA LEU A 120 17.79 23.38 5.80
C LEU A 120 16.31 23.09 5.61
N ALA A 121 15.53 24.08 5.19
CA ALA A 121 14.10 23.92 4.95
C ALA A 121 13.82 22.87 3.86
N LEU A 122 14.60 22.80 2.77
CA LEU A 122 14.43 21.76 1.74
C LEU A 122 14.59 20.35 2.32
N MET A 123 15.57 20.13 3.21
CA MET A 123 15.92 18.80 3.71
C MET A 123 15.16 18.35 4.97
N SER A 124 14.62 19.29 5.76
CA SER A 124 14.03 19.02 7.08
C SER A 124 12.61 18.45 6.98
N SER A 125 12.46 17.27 6.39
CA SER A 125 11.14 16.63 6.20
C SER A 125 11.25 15.13 6.03
N SER A 126 10.14 14.44 6.29
CA SER A 126 9.93 13.02 5.98
C SER A 126 9.10 12.83 4.69
N ALA A 127 9.16 13.77 3.73
CA ALA A 127 8.42 13.67 2.47
C ALA A 127 8.66 12.36 1.70
N PRO A 128 9.90 11.82 1.60
CA PRO A 128 10.14 10.52 1.00
C PRO A 128 9.44 9.37 1.72
N THR A 129 9.47 9.33 3.06
CA THR A 129 8.72 8.34 3.86
C THR A 129 7.22 8.40 3.55
N LEU A 130 6.65 9.60 3.48
CA LEU A 130 5.22 9.80 3.20
C LEU A 130 4.86 9.39 1.76
N ALA A 131 5.74 9.65 0.80
CA ALA A 131 5.57 9.21 -0.59
C ALA A 131 5.49 7.67 -0.68
N ILE A 132 6.44 6.96 -0.06
CA ILE A 132 6.45 5.50 -0.03
C ILE A 132 5.21 4.96 0.68
N ALA A 133 4.84 5.55 1.84
CA ALA A 133 3.68 5.13 2.61
C ALA A 133 2.38 5.33 1.83
N GLY A 134 2.21 6.48 1.17
CA GLY A 134 1.02 6.80 0.39
C GLY A 134 0.83 5.84 -0.78
N LEU A 135 1.86 5.63 -1.59
CA LEU A 135 1.83 4.70 -2.71
C LEU A 135 1.60 3.25 -2.23
N GLY A 136 2.35 2.81 -1.22
CA GLY A 136 2.23 1.44 -0.71
C GLY A 136 0.86 1.15 -0.07
N THR A 137 0.28 2.08 0.68
CA THR A 137 -1.08 1.92 1.24
C THR A 137 -2.14 1.89 0.15
N GLY A 138 -1.99 2.67 -0.94
CA GLY A 138 -2.88 2.66 -2.10
C GLY A 138 -2.90 1.31 -2.81
N GLU A 139 -1.73 0.70 -3.01
CA GLU A 139 -1.61 -0.64 -3.59
C GLU A 139 -2.27 -1.71 -2.71
N VAL A 140 -2.02 -1.67 -1.40
CA VAL A 140 -2.64 -2.61 -0.45
C VAL A 140 -4.16 -2.43 -0.42
N ASP A 141 -4.68 -1.19 -0.46
CA ASP A 141 -6.13 -0.88 -0.50
C ASP A 141 -6.78 -1.49 -1.75
N THR A 142 -6.14 -1.35 -2.91
CA THR A 142 -6.62 -1.93 -4.17
C THR A 142 -6.77 -3.45 -4.05
N VAL A 143 -5.75 -4.15 -3.56
CA VAL A 143 -5.79 -5.61 -3.38
C VAL A 143 -6.84 -6.00 -2.32
N ALA A 144 -6.93 -5.27 -1.22
CA ALA A 144 -7.90 -5.53 -0.16
C ALA A 144 -9.35 -5.43 -0.68
N ARG A 145 -9.71 -4.38 -1.40
CA ARG A 145 -11.06 -4.23 -1.98
C ARG A 145 -11.37 -5.30 -3.01
N ALA A 146 -10.46 -5.58 -3.94
CA ALA A 146 -10.60 -6.65 -4.92
C ALA A 146 -10.84 -8.01 -4.25
N SER A 147 -10.13 -8.29 -3.17
CA SER A 147 -10.22 -9.58 -2.48
C SER A 147 -11.58 -9.81 -1.80
N ILE A 148 -12.37 -8.77 -1.51
CA ILE A 148 -13.76 -8.93 -1.05
C ILE A 148 -14.62 -9.50 -2.18
N VAL A 149 -14.43 -8.99 -3.41
CA VAL A 149 -15.11 -9.53 -4.59
C VAL A 149 -14.71 -10.97 -4.83
N VAL A 150 -13.41 -11.28 -4.73
CA VAL A 150 -12.89 -12.66 -4.86
C VAL A 150 -13.50 -13.58 -3.80
N ALA A 151 -13.59 -13.13 -2.54
CA ALA A 151 -14.24 -13.87 -1.46
C ALA A 151 -15.73 -14.11 -1.74
N ALA A 152 -16.44 -13.16 -2.35
CA ALA A 152 -17.83 -13.34 -2.74
C ALA A 152 -17.98 -14.34 -3.90
N LEU A 153 -17.10 -14.30 -4.91
CA LEU A 153 -17.08 -15.30 -5.99
C LEU A 153 -16.84 -16.71 -5.44
N SER A 154 -15.85 -16.86 -4.57
CA SER A 154 -15.56 -18.15 -3.93
C SER A 154 -16.71 -18.64 -3.05
N ALA A 155 -17.43 -17.71 -2.38
CA ALA A 155 -18.64 -18.02 -1.61
C ALA A 155 -19.76 -18.58 -2.48
N VAL A 156 -19.99 -18.01 -3.66
CA VAL A 156 -20.96 -18.54 -4.63
C VAL A 156 -20.55 -19.93 -5.11
N ALA A 157 -19.27 -20.11 -5.45
CA ALA A 157 -18.75 -21.39 -5.94
C ALA A 157 -18.96 -22.54 -4.94
N VAL A 158 -18.87 -22.27 -3.63
CA VAL A 158 -19.11 -23.28 -2.58
C VAL A 158 -20.53 -23.28 -2.03
N ARG A 159 -21.43 -22.48 -2.59
CA ARG A 159 -22.82 -22.31 -2.13
C ARG A 159 -22.88 -21.96 -0.64
N ALA A 160 -22.11 -20.96 -0.24
CA ALA A 160 -22.04 -20.48 1.15
C ALA A 160 -23.37 -19.90 1.63
N ASN A 161 -23.59 -19.88 2.94
CA ASN A 161 -24.79 -19.35 3.57
C ASN A 161 -24.74 -17.82 3.68
N GLY A 162 -25.51 -17.11 2.85
CA GLY A 162 -25.53 -15.65 2.82
C GLY A 162 -25.99 -14.96 4.13
N GLN A 163 -26.62 -15.68 5.06
CA GLN A 163 -27.04 -15.12 6.35
C GLN A 163 -25.86 -14.53 7.14
N GLN A 164 -24.68 -15.06 6.98
CA GLN A 164 -23.46 -14.62 7.69
C GLN A 164 -23.00 -13.20 7.31
N TRP A 165 -23.50 -12.65 6.21
CA TRP A 165 -23.21 -11.28 5.74
C TRP A 165 -24.46 -10.39 5.72
N SER A 166 -25.59 -10.88 6.29
CA SER A 166 -26.82 -10.11 6.37
C SER A 166 -26.65 -8.87 7.27
N GLU A 167 -27.56 -7.91 7.14
CA GLU A 167 -27.62 -6.74 8.01
C GLU A 167 -27.79 -7.12 9.48
N VAL A 168 -28.50 -8.20 9.75
CA VAL A 168 -28.64 -8.75 11.12
C VAL A 168 -27.30 -9.22 11.67
N ALA A 169 -26.49 -9.93 10.86
CA ALA A 169 -25.16 -10.36 11.29
C ALA A 169 -24.23 -9.16 11.46
N GLU A 170 -24.25 -8.21 10.52
CA GLU A 170 -23.46 -6.98 10.55
C GLU A 170 -23.74 -6.16 11.82
N SER A 171 -25.03 -5.98 12.19
CA SER A 171 -25.44 -5.20 13.36
C SER A 171 -25.01 -5.78 14.70
N ALA A 172 -24.60 -7.06 14.75
CA ALA A 172 -24.14 -7.70 15.98
C ALA A 172 -22.82 -7.11 16.51
N ARG A 173 -21.94 -6.66 15.62
CA ARG A 173 -20.64 -6.01 15.95
C ARG A 173 -20.20 -5.10 14.81
N PRO A 174 -20.83 -3.91 14.67
CA PRO A 174 -20.55 -3.03 13.55
C PRO A 174 -19.21 -2.30 13.71
N SER A 175 -18.53 -2.08 12.57
CA SER A 175 -17.50 -1.04 12.38
C SER A 175 -17.59 -0.59 10.93
N PRO A 176 -17.02 0.56 10.55
CA PRO A 176 -17.05 1.01 9.17
C PRO A 176 -16.54 -0.04 8.18
N GLY A 177 -15.41 -0.67 8.48
CA GLY A 177 -14.82 -1.72 7.65
C GLY A 177 -15.66 -3.00 7.60
N VAL A 178 -16.27 -3.44 8.72
CA VAL A 178 -17.19 -4.59 8.75
C VAL A 178 -18.38 -4.32 7.86
N SER A 179 -19.01 -3.14 7.99
CA SER A 179 -20.16 -2.74 7.18
C SER A 179 -19.83 -2.67 5.70
N THR A 180 -18.69 -2.07 5.35
CA THR A 180 -18.22 -2.01 3.94
C THR A 180 -17.99 -3.40 3.38
N SER A 181 -17.30 -4.28 4.11
CA SER A 181 -17.03 -5.65 3.66
C SER A 181 -18.33 -6.46 3.47
N ALA A 182 -19.23 -6.43 4.46
CA ALA A 182 -20.50 -7.16 4.39
C ALA A 182 -21.39 -6.66 3.24
N ARG A 183 -21.52 -5.34 3.07
CA ARG A 183 -22.28 -4.73 1.97
C ARG A 183 -21.72 -5.09 0.60
N ALA A 184 -20.39 -5.02 0.42
CA ALA A 184 -19.76 -5.39 -0.84
C ALA A 184 -19.97 -6.87 -1.17
N MET A 185 -19.85 -7.77 -0.20
CA MET A 185 -20.15 -9.19 -0.42
C MET A 185 -21.62 -9.40 -0.82
N ARG A 186 -22.58 -8.74 -0.13
CA ARG A 186 -24.01 -8.81 -0.49
C ARG A 186 -24.25 -8.29 -1.91
N ALA A 187 -23.69 -7.15 -2.27
CA ALA A 187 -23.86 -6.54 -3.58
C ALA A 187 -23.39 -7.44 -4.72
N VAL A 188 -22.23 -8.11 -4.56
CA VAL A 188 -21.72 -9.07 -5.57
C VAL A 188 -22.65 -10.27 -5.73
N ILE A 189 -23.17 -10.85 -4.64
CA ILE A 189 -23.97 -12.08 -4.70
C ILE A 189 -25.45 -11.83 -4.97
N GLU A 190 -25.92 -10.58 -4.93
CA GLU A 190 -27.32 -10.21 -5.10
C GLU A 190 -27.92 -10.79 -6.40
N GLY A 191 -29.13 -11.32 -6.31
CA GLY A 191 -29.83 -11.93 -7.44
C GLY A 191 -29.26 -13.27 -7.91
N THR A 192 -28.20 -13.78 -7.26
CA THR A 192 -27.69 -15.14 -7.54
C THR A 192 -28.49 -16.15 -6.72
N PRO A 193 -29.15 -17.14 -7.36
CA PRO A 193 -29.98 -18.11 -6.65
C PRO A 193 -29.11 -19.16 -5.95
N VAL A 194 -28.54 -18.82 -4.79
CA VAL A 194 -27.74 -19.75 -4.00
C VAL A 194 -28.59 -20.45 -2.94
N ARG A 195 -28.81 -21.75 -3.10
CA ARG A 195 -29.29 -22.58 -1.99
C ARG A 195 -28.09 -22.98 -1.13
N ALA A 196 -28.03 -22.47 0.10
CA ALA A 196 -26.95 -22.76 1.03
C ALA A 196 -26.73 -24.28 1.17
N ALA A 197 -25.51 -24.73 1.00
CA ALA A 197 -25.13 -26.15 1.13
C ALA A 197 -25.00 -26.55 2.60
N ARG A 198 -24.79 -25.59 3.50
CA ARG A 198 -24.51 -25.80 4.95
C ARG A 198 -25.20 -24.73 5.77
N THR A 199 -25.55 -25.06 7.00
CA THR A 199 -26.06 -24.06 7.97
C THR A 199 -24.95 -23.10 8.39
N GLN A 200 -23.72 -23.61 8.58
CA GLN A 200 -22.55 -22.82 8.94
C GLN A 200 -21.37 -23.16 8.04
N ASP A 201 -20.77 -22.14 7.44
CA ASP A 201 -19.57 -22.27 6.65
C ASP A 201 -18.29 -22.20 7.50
N PRO A 202 -17.15 -22.66 6.99
CA PRO A 202 -15.85 -22.37 7.58
C PRO A 202 -15.60 -20.86 7.74
N PHE A 203 -14.76 -20.49 8.69
CA PHE A 203 -14.45 -19.08 9.00
C PHE A 203 -13.91 -18.27 7.84
N GLY A 204 -13.32 -18.92 6.82
CA GLY A 204 -12.92 -18.25 5.58
C GLY A 204 -14.02 -17.38 4.96
N TRP A 205 -15.29 -17.81 5.07
CA TRP A 205 -16.47 -17.04 4.63
C TRP A 205 -17.27 -16.50 5.81
N ARG A 206 -17.50 -17.32 6.83
CA ARG A 206 -18.37 -16.98 7.96
C ARG A 206 -17.84 -15.78 8.75
N ALA A 207 -16.53 -15.70 8.98
CA ALA A 207 -15.90 -14.61 9.70
C ALA A 207 -15.34 -13.52 8.77
N ALA A 208 -15.52 -13.63 7.44
CA ALA A 208 -14.91 -12.73 6.49
C ALA A 208 -15.11 -11.24 6.84
N PRO A 209 -16.30 -10.69 7.11
CA PRO A 209 -16.45 -9.27 7.42
C PRO A 209 -15.68 -8.84 8.67
N TYR A 210 -15.54 -9.73 9.65
CA TYR A 210 -14.86 -9.45 10.92
C TYR A 210 -13.34 -9.58 10.87
N VAL A 211 -12.80 -10.09 9.76
CA VAL A 211 -11.36 -10.13 9.46
C VAL A 211 -11.03 -9.09 8.38
N HIS A 212 -11.90 -8.96 7.39
CA HIS A 212 -11.76 -7.94 6.34
C HIS A 212 -11.97 -6.52 6.90
N GLY A 213 -12.96 -6.33 7.78
CA GLY A 213 -13.28 -5.03 8.36
C GLY A 213 -12.09 -4.37 9.05
N PRO A 214 -11.40 -5.02 9.99
CA PRO A 214 -10.20 -4.48 10.60
C PRO A 214 -9.08 -4.06 9.63
N LEU A 215 -8.93 -4.73 8.49
CA LEU A 215 -7.97 -4.29 7.47
C LEU A 215 -8.44 -3.00 6.81
N LEU A 216 -9.72 -2.89 6.42
CA LEU A 216 -10.26 -1.66 5.85
C LEU A 216 -10.19 -0.48 6.83
N ASP A 217 -10.46 -0.73 8.12
CA ASP A 217 -10.34 0.27 9.17
C ASP A 217 -8.87 0.72 9.33
N ALA A 218 -7.91 -0.23 9.31
CA ALA A 218 -6.47 0.08 9.39
C ALA A 218 -5.97 0.85 8.15
N LEU A 219 -6.46 0.53 6.95
CA LEU A 219 -6.17 1.27 5.72
C LEU A 219 -6.67 2.71 5.81
N ALA A 220 -7.92 2.90 6.27
CA ALA A 220 -8.48 4.23 6.46
C ALA A 220 -7.68 5.06 7.48
N GLU A 221 -7.24 4.44 8.56
CA GLU A 221 -6.39 5.08 9.58
C GLU A 221 -5.01 5.48 9.04
N ALA A 222 -4.35 4.57 8.31
CA ALA A 222 -3.05 4.83 7.70
C ALA A 222 -3.17 5.93 6.63
N GLY A 223 -4.21 5.88 5.80
CA GLY A 223 -4.48 6.89 4.77
C GLY A 223 -4.70 8.29 5.37
N ARG A 224 -5.52 8.40 6.42
CA ARG A 224 -5.72 9.68 7.14
C ARG A 224 -4.44 10.22 7.75
N GLU A 225 -3.59 9.36 8.30
CA GLU A 225 -2.29 9.78 8.85
C GLU A 225 -1.35 10.31 7.77
N VAL A 226 -1.27 9.62 6.62
CA VAL A 226 -0.48 10.06 5.47
C VAL A 226 -0.99 11.41 4.95
N GLU A 227 -2.30 11.54 4.73
CA GLU A 227 -2.93 12.77 4.26
C GLU A 227 -2.68 13.95 5.21
N ALA A 228 -2.90 13.72 6.52
CA ALA A 228 -2.66 14.73 7.55
C ALA A 228 -1.19 15.16 7.56
N SER A 229 -0.25 14.21 7.47
CA SER A 229 1.19 14.49 7.50
C SER A 229 1.69 15.20 6.23
N ILE A 230 1.14 14.89 5.05
CA ILE A 230 1.45 15.61 3.80
C ILE A 230 0.99 17.08 3.90
N ASN A 231 -0.16 17.31 4.54
CA ASN A 231 -0.77 18.63 4.66
C ASN A 231 -0.38 19.39 5.93
N ALA A 232 0.46 18.82 6.79
CA ALA A 232 0.88 19.44 8.03
C ALA A 232 2.02 20.48 7.82
N ASP A 233 2.06 21.46 8.70
CA ASP A 233 3.15 22.43 8.81
C ASP A 233 4.19 21.89 9.81
N VAL A 234 5.08 21.03 9.31
CA VAL A 234 6.05 20.27 10.12
C VAL A 234 7.47 20.84 10.08
N GLU A 235 7.64 22.03 9.50
CA GLU A 235 8.96 22.66 9.36
C GLU A 235 9.61 22.94 10.72
N ASN A 236 10.87 22.56 10.87
CA ASN A 236 11.64 22.86 12.08
C ASN A 236 13.03 23.42 11.71
N PRO A 237 13.31 24.70 12.05
CA PRO A 237 12.45 25.60 12.81
C PRO A 237 11.27 26.14 12.00
N ARG A 238 10.19 26.51 12.71
CA ARG A 238 9.03 27.19 12.14
C ARG A 238 9.09 28.69 12.40
N PHE A 239 8.80 29.48 11.38
CA PHE A 239 8.67 30.94 11.48
C PHE A 239 7.20 31.32 11.69
N ALA A 240 6.87 31.86 12.85
CA ALA A 240 5.52 32.32 13.16
C ALA A 240 5.58 33.50 14.12
N ASP A 241 4.65 34.45 13.99
CA ASP A 241 4.53 35.64 14.88
C ASP A 241 5.82 36.44 15.06
N GLY A 242 6.63 36.52 14.00
CA GLY A 242 7.91 37.23 14.00
C GLY A 242 9.03 36.54 14.78
N GLN A 243 8.83 35.28 15.18
CA GLN A 243 9.76 34.47 15.95
C GLN A 243 10.09 33.15 15.27
N VAL A 244 11.13 32.48 15.78
CA VAL A 244 11.58 31.15 15.36
C VAL A 244 11.22 30.17 16.45
N TRP A 245 10.47 29.14 16.09
CA TRP A 245 9.98 28.09 17.01
C TRP A 245 10.61 26.75 16.67
N HIS A 246 11.11 26.04 17.70
CA HIS A 246 11.64 24.68 17.57
C HIS A 246 10.66 23.66 18.14
N HIS A 247 10.42 22.58 17.41
CA HIS A 247 9.47 21.53 17.80
C HIS A 247 9.85 20.17 17.19
N GLY A 248 9.09 19.13 17.50
CA GLY A 248 9.29 17.75 17.01
C GLY A 248 8.15 17.21 16.14
N ALA A 249 7.32 18.07 15.52
CA ALA A 249 6.15 17.65 14.76
C ALA A 249 6.49 16.83 13.48
N PHE A 250 7.74 16.83 13.06
CA PHE A 250 8.25 15.98 11.96
C PHE A 250 8.41 14.51 12.33
N HIS A 251 8.19 14.12 13.58
CA HIS A 251 8.42 12.78 14.09
C HIS A 251 7.23 11.86 13.80
N LEU A 252 7.43 10.83 12.95
CA LEU A 252 6.38 10.00 12.38
C LEU A 252 6.08 8.71 13.20
N THR A 253 6.08 8.75 14.52
CA THR A 253 5.72 7.58 15.36
C THR A 253 4.30 7.09 15.07
N SER A 254 3.34 8.01 14.92
CA SER A 254 1.95 7.68 14.61
C SER A 254 1.84 6.88 13.32
N LEU A 255 2.52 7.32 12.25
CA LEU A 255 2.55 6.61 10.98
C LEU A 255 3.15 5.21 11.12
N SER A 256 4.28 5.07 11.82
CA SER A 256 4.93 3.77 12.03
C SER A 256 3.99 2.76 12.68
N LEU A 257 3.31 3.15 13.77
CA LEU A 257 2.36 2.30 14.48
C LEU A 257 1.15 1.90 13.61
N ARG A 258 0.61 2.83 12.82
CA ARG A 258 -0.50 2.56 11.91
C ARG A 258 -0.11 1.62 10.78
N LEU A 259 1.09 1.78 10.20
CA LEU A 259 1.60 0.89 9.17
C LEU A 259 1.90 -0.52 9.72
N ASP A 260 2.39 -0.63 10.96
CA ASP A 260 2.56 -1.94 11.62
C ASP A 260 1.22 -2.64 11.81
N ALA A 261 0.21 -1.93 12.32
CA ALA A 261 -1.14 -2.48 12.48
C ALA A 261 -1.76 -2.90 11.13
N LEU A 262 -1.57 -2.10 10.09
CA LEU A 262 -2.02 -2.42 8.73
C LEU A 262 -1.40 -3.73 8.23
N ARG A 263 -0.08 -3.89 8.34
CA ARG A 263 0.61 -5.11 7.88
C ARG A 263 0.14 -6.36 8.63
N LEU A 264 -0.07 -6.26 9.94
CA LEU A 264 -0.63 -7.37 10.74
C LEU A 264 -2.06 -7.72 10.31
N ALA A 265 -2.89 -6.73 9.97
CA ALA A 265 -4.24 -6.98 9.47
C ALA A 265 -4.22 -7.69 8.10
N VAL A 266 -3.29 -7.35 7.20
CA VAL A 266 -3.11 -8.05 5.92
C VAL A 266 -2.78 -9.53 6.13
N VAL A 267 -1.94 -9.89 7.11
CA VAL A 267 -1.65 -11.31 7.44
C VAL A 267 -2.91 -12.09 7.74
N GLN A 268 -3.81 -11.53 8.56
CA GLN A 268 -5.06 -12.20 8.93
C GLN A 268 -5.96 -12.41 7.71
N TRP A 269 -6.08 -11.39 6.88
CA TRP A 269 -6.88 -11.46 5.67
C TRP A 269 -6.32 -12.44 4.63
N ALA A 270 -5.02 -12.36 4.33
CA ALA A 270 -4.36 -13.27 3.39
C ALA A 270 -4.46 -14.73 3.84
N THR A 271 -4.44 -14.98 5.17
CA THR A 271 -4.68 -16.30 5.75
C THR A 271 -6.08 -16.83 5.43
N LEU A 272 -7.11 -15.98 5.46
CA LEU A 272 -8.46 -16.40 5.05
C LEU A 272 -8.55 -16.68 3.57
N SER A 273 -7.85 -15.93 2.71
CA SER A 273 -7.81 -16.16 1.27
C SER A 273 -7.27 -17.57 0.95
N LEU A 274 -6.12 -17.94 1.53
CA LEU A 274 -5.58 -19.30 1.40
C LEU A 274 -6.55 -20.34 1.96
N SER A 275 -7.21 -20.08 3.09
CA SER A 275 -8.18 -21.01 3.67
C SER A 275 -9.37 -21.25 2.74
N ARG A 276 -9.84 -20.23 2.01
CA ARG A 276 -10.90 -20.35 1.00
C ARG A 276 -10.41 -21.11 -0.23
N LEU A 277 -9.20 -20.82 -0.72
CA LEU A 277 -8.58 -21.52 -1.83
C LEU A 277 -8.55 -23.04 -1.58
N VAL A 278 -8.07 -23.50 -0.42
CA VAL A 278 -8.03 -24.92 -0.05
C VAL A 278 -9.43 -25.55 -0.05
N LYS A 279 -10.46 -24.82 0.35
CA LYS A 279 -11.84 -25.30 0.33
C LYS A 279 -12.46 -25.33 -1.07
N LEU A 280 -12.05 -24.44 -1.97
CA LEU A 280 -12.44 -24.53 -3.38
C LEU A 280 -11.94 -25.81 -4.05
N HIS A 281 -10.85 -26.38 -3.60
CA HIS A 281 -10.26 -27.61 -4.11
C HIS A 281 -10.90 -28.90 -3.56
N ASP A 282 -11.75 -28.79 -2.54
CA ASP A 282 -12.41 -29.88 -1.90
C ASP A 282 -13.77 -30.17 -2.58
N PRO A 283 -13.97 -31.38 -3.16
CA PRO A 283 -15.26 -31.79 -3.76
C PRO A 283 -16.45 -31.65 -2.83
N ALA A 284 -16.26 -31.78 -1.52
CA ALA A 284 -17.34 -31.62 -0.54
C ALA A 284 -17.92 -30.21 -0.50
N TYR A 285 -17.14 -29.21 -0.94
CA TYR A 285 -17.58 -27.82 -0.99
C TYR A 285 -18.08 -27.39 -2.37
N THR A 286 -17.36 -27.73 -3.43
CA THR A 286 -17.69 -27.29 -4.80
C THR A 286 -18.62 -28.25 -5.54
N GLY A 287 -18.60 -29.51 -5.20
CA GLY A 287 -19.24 -30.57 -5.99
C GLY A 287 -18.47 -30.91 -7.30
N ALA A 288 -17.35 -30.26 -7.54
CA ALA A 288 -16.47 -30.51 -8.68
C ALA A 288 -15.41 -31.57 -8.35
N GLY A 289 -14.58 -31.94 -9.33
CA GLY A 289 -13.44 -32.83 -9.09
C GLY A 289 -12.46 -32.26 -8.07
N ARG A 290 -11.71 -33.12 -7.39
CA ARG A 290 -10.65 -32.68 -6.45
C ARG A 290 -9.70 -31.73 -7.16
N PHE A 291 -9.35 -30.62 -6.51
CA PHE A 291 -8.52 -29.55 -7.06
C PHE A 291 -9.09 -28.90 -8.33
N LEU A 292 -10.41 -29.01 -8.55
CA LEU A 292 -11.07 -28.54 -9.77
C LEU A 292 -10.47 -29.18 -11.04
N ALA A 293 -9.96 -30.40 -10.93
CA ALA A 293 -9.41 -31.14 -12.06
C ALA A 293 -10.54 -31.76 -12.90
N ILE A 294 -10.36 -31.70 -14.23
CA ILE A 294 -11.15 -32.47 -15.21
C ILE A 294 -10.15 -33.18 -16.11
N GLY A 295 -10.20 -34.52 -16.11
CA GLY A 295 -9.26 -35.29 -16.92
C GLY A 295 -9.08 -36.72 -16.42
N PRO A 296 -8.14 -37.46 -17.00
CA PRO A 296 -7.83 -38.84 -16.57
C PRO A 296 -7.25 -38.86 -15.14
N ALA A 297 -7.10 -40.05 -14.59
CA ALA A 297 -6.45 -40.24 -13.29
C ALA A 297 -5.06 -39.58 -13.30
N GLY A 298 -4.74 -38.79 -12.26
CA GLY A 298 -3.49 -38.03 -12.15
C GLY A 298 -3.61 -36.56 -12.54
N SER A 299 -4.72 -36.11 -13.13
CA SER A 299 -4.96 -34.70 -13.35
C SER A 299 -5.02 -33.91 -12.03
N SER A 300 -4.34 -32.79 -11.96
CA SER A 300 -4.14 -32.01 -10.73
C SER A 300 -4.86 -30.67 -10.69
N GLY A 301 -5.44 -30.24 -11.81
CA GLY A 301 -6.22 -28.98 -11.89
C GLY A 301 -5.45 -27.78 -11.39
N THR A 302 -5.97 -27.13 -10.33
CA THR A 302 -5.36 -25.96 -9.70
C THR A 302 -4.63 -26.25 -8.38
N MET A 303 -4.34 -27.52 -8.07
CA MET A 303 -3.69 -27.92 -6.82
C MET A 303 -2.44 -27.10 -6.46
N VAL A 304 -1.57 -26.85 -7.43
CA VAL A 304 -0.30 -26.17 -7.20
C VAL A 304 -0.46 -24.71 -6.77
N LEU A 305 -1.63 -24.12 -6.94
CA LEU A 305 -1.91 -22.76 -6.45
C LEU A 305 -1.94 -22.70 -4.91
N GLU A 306 -2.16 -23.81 -4.21
CA GLU A 306 -2.01 -23.86 -2.75
C GLU A 306 -0.56 -23.62 -2.33
N TYR A 307 0.41 -24.18 -3.07
CA TYR A 307 1.84 -23.97 -2.81
C TYR A 307 2.26 -22.55 -3.09
N THR A 308 1.85 -21.98 -4.24
CA THR A 308 2.13 -20.60 -4.60
C THR A 308 1.55 -19.63 -3.57
N SER A 309 0.27 -19.83 -3.21
CA SER A 309 -0.42 -18.98 -2.22
C SER A 309 0.20 -19.10 -0.83
N ALA A 310 0.57 -20.33 -0.39
CA ALA A 310 1.22 -20.54 0.90
C ALA A 310 2.59 -19.90 0.98
N SER A 311 3.40 -19.99 -0.08
CA SER A 311 4.70 -19.33 -0.17
C SER A 311 4.58 -17.81 -0.14
N ALA A 312 3.61 -17.25 -0.91
CA ALA A 312 3.34 -15.82 -0.89
C ALA A 312 2.82 -15.35 0.48
N LEU A 313 1.98 -16.14 1.16
CA LEU A 313 1.52 -15.84 2.52
C LEU A 313 2.67 -15.83 3.53
N ASP A 314 3.65 -16.70 3.38
CA ASP A 314 4.85 -16.69 4.23
C ASP A 314 5.67 -15.41 4.02
N ALA A 315 5.81 -14.95 2.78
CA ALA A 315 6.42 -13.65 2.47
C ALA A 315 5.63 -12.48 3.11
N VAL A 316 4.28 -12.51 3.06
CA VAL A 316 3.43 -11.52 3.75
C VAL A 316 3.74 -11.49 5.24
N ARG A 317 3.87 -12.66 5.90
CA ARG A 317 4.19 -12.76 7.33
C ARG A 317 5.55 -12.16 7.65
N GLY A 318 6.58 -12.46 6.83
CA GLY A 318 7.92 -11.92 7.01
C GLY A 318 7.99 -10.39 6.89
N LEU A 319 7.10 -9.78 6.07
CA LEU A 319 7.00 -8.33 5.90
C LEU A 319 6.16 -7.65 6.99
N ALA A 320 5.43 -8.39 7.79
CA ALA A 320 4.51 -7.86 8.79
C ALA A 320 5.13 -7.66 10.19
N ASP A 321 6.41 -8.02 10.38
CA ASP A 321 7.09 -7.84 11.68
C ASP A 321 7.09 -6.36 12.08
N PRO A 322 6.57 -5.98 13.28
CA PRO A 322 6.49 -4.60 13.71
C PRO A 322 7.86 -3.95 13.88
N VAL A 323 8.08 -2.83 13.22
CA VAL A 323 9.33 -2.06 13.32
C VAL A 323 9.29 -1.06 14.48
N SER A 324 8.10 -0.64 14.90
CA SER A 324 7.90 0.33 15.99
C SER A 324 8.35 -0.17 17.37
N ARG A 325 8.68 -1.45 17.51
CA ARG A 325 9.26 -2.02 18.74
C ARG A 325 10.72 -1.63 18.98
N GLY A 326 11.38 -1.04 17.99
CA GLY A 326 12.80 -0.64 18.07
C GLY A 326 13.00 0.86 17.95
N THR A 327 14.17 1.31 18.34
CA THR A 327 14.61 2.70 18.18
C THR A 327 16.12 2.75 17.93
N THR A 328 16.65 3.92 17.62
CA THR A 328 18.10 4.16 17.49
C THR A 328 18.47 5.53 18.03
N HIS A 329 19.76 5.71 18.26
CA HIS A 329 20.37 6.95 18.74
C HIS A 329 21.39 7.40 17.69
N ILE A 330 21.21 8.60 17.14
CA ILE A 330 22.07 9.20 16.14
C ILE A 330 22.40 10.64 16.50
N SER A 331 23.21 11.32 15.70
CA SER A 331 23.53 12.74 15.88
C SER A 331 24.12 13.07 17.27
N ILE A 332 25.05 12.21 17.75
CA ILE A 332 25.66 12.33 19.09
C ILE A 332 24.59 12.40 20.20
N GLY A 333 23.52 11.57 20.05
CA GLY A 333 22.44 11.48 21.03
C GLY A 333 21.43 12.64 21.00
N THR A 334 21.52 13.58 20.09
CA THR A 334 20.50 14.63 19.93
C THR A 334 19.21 14.06 19.36
N GLU A 335 19.32 13.07 18.50
CA GLU A 335 18.22 12.28 17.95
C GLU A 335 18.26 10.90 18.63
N ASP A 336 17.73 10.84 19.85
CA ASP A 336 17.79 9.67 20.77
C ASP A 336 16.56 8.76 20.64
N HIS A 337 15.69 9.02 19.69
CA HIS A 337 14.56 8.19 19.32
C HIS A 337 14.27 8.29 17.82
N ALA A 338 14.13 7.13 17.15
CA ALA A 338 13.69 7.02 15.77
C ALA A 338 12.52 6.03 15.65
N PRO A 339 11.41 6.41 14.99
CA PRO A 339 10.20 5.59 14.92
C PRO A 339 10.27 4.50 13.82
N TRP A 340 11.32 4.50 13.00
CA TRP A 340 11.48 3.61 11.85
C TRP A 340 10.33 3.69 10.82
N ALA A 341 9.65 4.84 10.72
CA ALA A 341 8.56 5.03 9.75
C ALA A 341 9.02 4.83 8.30
N TRP A 342 10.28 5.18 7.97
CA TRP A 342 10.91 4.86 6.69
C TRP A 342 10.86 3.36 6.39
N ARG A 343 11.26 2.54 7.36
CA ARG A 343 11.24 1.07 7.20
C ARG A 343 9.82 0.53 7.18
N ALA A 344 8.92 1.06 8.01
CA ALA A 344 7.50 0.70 8.01
C ALA A 344 6.86 0.94 6.64
N ALA A 345 7.13 2.10 6.02
CA ALA A 345 6.63 2.45 4.68
C ALA A 345 7.14 1.48 3.61
N GLN A 346 8.45 1.19 3.60
CA GLN A 346 9.04 0.22 2.65
C GLN A 346 8.46 -1.18 2.78
N LEU A 347 8.26 -1.68 4.01
CA LEU A 347 7.66 -2.99 4.25
C LEU A 347 6.20 -3.03 3.80
N THR A 348 5.46 -1.94 4.02
CA THR A 348 4.06 -1.83 3.58
C THR A 348 3.96 -1.83 2.05
N ALA A 349 4.83 -1.10 1.35
CA ALA A 349 4.88 -1.12 -0.11
C ALA A 349 5.25 -2.52 -0.66
N ALA A 350 6.28 -3.14 -0.07
CA ALA A 350 6.73 -4.47 -0.48
C ALA A 350 5.69 -5.58 -0.23
N LEU A 351 4.77 -5.38 0.73
CA LEU A 351 3.77 -6.38 1.11
C LEU A 351 2.64 -6.50 0.06
N ALA A 352 2.41 -5.47 -0.77
CA ALA A 352 1.35 -5.48 -1.77
C ALA A 352 1.50 -6.62 -2.79
N ASP A 353 2.72 -6.92 -3.25
CA ASP A 353 2.97 -7.96 -4.25
C ASP A 353 2.64 -9.39 -3.78
N PRO A 354 3.22 -9.90 -2.67
CA PRO A 354 2.85 -11.22 -2.18
C PRO A 354 1.37 -11.30 -1.75
N PHE A 355 0.76 -10.24 -1.23
CA PHE A 355 -0.66 -10.20 -0.93
C PHE A 355 -1.51 -10.34 -2.21
N ARG A 356 -1.16 -9.63 -3.28
CA ARG A 356 -1.77 -9.73 -4.61
C ARG A 356 -1.71 -11.17 -5.13
N THR A 357 -0.57 -11.84 -4.98
CA THR A 357 -0.37 -13.22 -5.40
C THR A 357 -1.30 -14.20 -4.65
N VAL A 358 -1.44 -14.05 -3.32
CA VAL A 358 -2.37 -14.88 -2.53
C VAL A 358 -3.80 -14.73 -3.05
N VAL A 359 -4.26 -13.50 -3.29
CA VAL A 359 -5.62 -13.21 -3.78
C VAL A 359 -5.82 -13.69 -5.21
N ALA A 360 -4.80 -13.54 -6.08
CA ALA A 360 -4.83 -14.02 -7.46
C ALA A 360 -5.01 -15.55 -7.54
N CYS A 361 -4.33 -16.31 -6.70
CA CYS A 361 -4.50 -17.75 -6.63
C CYS A 361 -5.95 -18.16 -6.26
N GLU A 362 -6.57 -17.45 -5.31
CA GLU A 362 -7.98 -17.67 -4.97
C GLU A 362 -8.89 -17.30 -6.15
N LEU A 363 -8.64 -16.17 -6.82
CA LEU A 363 -9.43 -15.70 -7.98
C LEU A 363 -9.43 -16.74 -9.12
N VAL A 364 -8.25 -17.26 -9.51
CA VAL A 364 -8.15 -18.30 -10.54
C VAL A 364 -9.03 -19.50 -10.21
N SER A 365 -8.95 -19.99 -8.98
CA SER A 365 -9.72 -21.15 -8.55
C SER A 365 -11.22 -20.86 -8.40
N ALA A 366 -11.60 -19.69 -7.92
CA ALA A 366 -13.01 -19.29 -7.79
C ALA A 366 -13.68 -19.16 -9.16
N VAL A 367 -13.03 -18.47 -10.11
CA VAL A 367 -13.53 -18.32 -11.49
C VAL A 367 -13.65 -19.69 -12.18
N ARG A 368 -12.63 -20.54 -12.04
CA ARG A 368 -12.67 -21.90 -12.59
C ARG A 368 -13.83 -22.70 -12.02
N ALA A 369 -14.05 -22.69 -10.69
CA ALA A 369 -15.14 -23.40 -10.05
C ALA A 369 -16.52 -22.92 -10.53
N LEU A 370 -16.70 -21.59 -10.69
CA LEU A 370 -17.95 -21.00 -11.20
C LEU A 370 -18.21 -21.38 -12.67
N ARG A 371 -17.19 -21.41 -13.52
CA ARG A 371 -17.31 -21.81 -14.94
C ARG A 371 -17.58 -23.31 -15.10
N MET A 372 -17.14 -24.13 -14.14
CA MET A 372 -17.39 -25.59 -14.13
C MET A 372 -18.79 -25.95 -13.63
N ALA A 373 -19.54 -25.05 -13.02
CA ALA A 373 -20.85 -25.35 -12.45
C ALA A 373 -21.92 -25.51 -13.56
N PRO A 374 -22.45 -26.72 -13.80
CA PRO A 374 -23.36 -26.96 -14.92
C PRO A 374 -24.73 -26.26 -14.70
N GLY A 375 -25.17 -25.50 -15.71
CA GLY A 375 -26.48 -24.84 -15.69
C GLY A 375 -26.63 -23.74 -14.64
N ALA A 376 -25.55 -23.26 -14.03
CA ALA A 376 -25.62 -22.20 -13.04
C ALA A 376 -26.07 -20.88 -13.68
N THR A 377 -26.99 -20.20 -12.99
CA THR A 377 -27.36 -18.82 -13.30
C THR A 377 -26.81 -17.90 -12.23
N TYR A 378 -26.29 -16.74 -12.64
CA TYR A 378 -25.65 -15.79 -11.74
C TYR A 378 -26.38 -14.45 -11.76
N GLY A 379 -26.44 -13.78 -10.63
CA GLY A 379 -26.89 -12.42 -10.47
C GLY A 379 -25.99 -11.40 -11.19
N PRO A 380 -26.43 -10.15 -11.26
CA PRO A 380 -25.68 -9.11 -12.00
C PRO A 380 -24.24 -8.96 -11.55
N GLY A 381 -23.97 -8.90 -10.25
CA GLY A 381 -22.62 -8.67 -9.71
C GLY A 381 -21.66 -9.82 -10.02
N VAL A 382 -22.10 -11.08 -9.90
CA VAL A 382 -21.28 -12.23 -10.26
C VAL A 382 -21.01 -12.26 -11.77
N ARG A 383 -22.02 -11.93 -12.60
CA ARG A 383 -21.82 -11.87 -14.06
C ARG A 383 -20.84 -10.77 -14.46
N GLU A 384 -20.95 -9.59 -13.86
CA GLU A 384 -20.03 -8.47 -14.10
C GLU A 384 -18.59 -8.84 -13.70
N ALA A 385 -18.41 -9.48 -12.55
CA ALA A 385 -17.10 -9.95 -12.10
C ALA A 385 -16.53 -11.06 -13.03
N LEU A 386 -17.36 -12.01 -13.48
CA LEU A 386 -16.93 -13.05 -14.43
C LEU A 386 -16.59 -12.46 -15.81
N GLU A 387 -17.29 -11.42 -16.26
CA GLU A 387 -16.94 -10.70 -17.49
C GLU A 387 -15.61 -9.95 -17.35
N ALA A 388 -15.36 -9.29 -16.22
CA ALA A 388 -14.05 -8.69 -15.93
C ALA A 388 -12.93 -9.75 -15.92
N CYS A 389 -13.25 -10.98 -15.49
CA CYS A 389 -12.32 -12.11 -15.50
C CYS A 389 -12.31 -12.90 -16.82
N ARG A 390 -12.96 -12.42 -17.90
CA ARG A 390 -12.96 -13.09 -19.21
C ARG A 390 -11.58 -13.40 -19.78
N PRO A 391 -10.54 -12.57 -19.55
CA PRO A 391 -9.19 -12.90 -20.02
C PRO A 391 -8.62 -14.19 -19.43
N LEU A 392 -9.05 -14.62 -18.22
CA LEU A 392 -8.62 -15.90 -17.66
C LEU A 392 -9.09 -17.05 -18.56
N PRO A 393 -8.23 -18.04 -18.87
CA PRO A 393 -8.57 -19.14 -19.76
C PRO A 393 -9.77 -19.97 -19.29
N ASP A 394 -10.69 -20.29 -20.19
CA ASP A 394 -11.89 -21.13 -19.91
C ASP A 394 -11.57 -22.63 -19.79
N GLY A 395 -10.43 -23.06 -20.30
CA GLY A 395 -10.06 -24.47 -20.32
C GLY A 395 -9.92 -25.06 -18.91
N SER A 396 -10.58 -26.20 -18.67
CA SER A 396 -10.53 -26.94 -17.41
C SER A 396 -9.47 -28.04 -17.38
N GLY A 397 -8.76 -28.30 -18.49
CA GLY A 397 -7.63 -29.23 -18.58
C GLY A 397 -6.41 -28.73 -17.78
N ASP A 398 -5.48 -29.65 -17.48
CA ASP A 398 -4.21 -29.31 -16.86
C ASP A 398 -3.35 -28.48 -17.84
N ARG A 399 -2.77 -27.38 -17.34
CA ARG A 399 -1.89 -26.46 -18.06
C ARG A 399 -0.94 -25.77 -17.09
N PRO A 400 0.14 -25.14 -17.57
CA PRO A 400 0.90 -24.19 -16.75
C PRO A 400 -0.02 -23.08 -16.24
N LEU A 401 0.06 -22.75 -14.94
CA LEU A 401 -0.80 -21.77 -14.29
C LEU A 401 -0.05 -20.44 -13.99
N ILE A 402 1.16 -20.29 -14.49
CA ILE A 402 2.00 -19.10 -14.27
C ILE A 402 1.30 -17.87 -14.85
N GLU A 403 0.85 -17.99 -16.09
CA GLU A 403 0.16 -16.91 -16.81
C GLU A 403 -1.23 -16.65 -16.22
N ASP A 404 -1.92 -17.69 -15.71
CA ASP A 404 -3.21 -17.53 -15.03
C ASP A 404 -3.08 -16.66 -13.76
N VAL A 405 -2.04 -16.91 -12.94
CA VAL A 405 -1.80 -16.16 -11.72
C VAL A 405 -1.40 -14.71 -12.04
N ALA A 406 -0.50 -14.50 -13.00
CA ALA A 406 -0.09 -13.16 -13.44
C ALA A 406 -1.30 -12.36 -13.94
N MET A 407 -2.08 -12.96 -14.85
CA MET A 407 -3.29 -12.34 -15.39
C MET A 407 -4.33 -12.05 -14.29
N ALA A 408 -4.55 -12.98 -13.36
CA ALA A 408 -5.44 -12.76 -12.23
C ALA A 408 -4.99 -11.58 -11.36
N ALA A 409 -3.68 -11.45 -11.11
CA ALA A 409 -3.10 -10.33 -10.38
C ALA A 409 -3.37 -8.99 -11.08
N ASP A 410 -3.21 -8.93 -12.40
CA ASP A 410 -3.47 -7.74 -13.22
C ASP A 410 -4.96 -7.38 -13.30
N LEU A 411 -5.87 -8.34 -13.10
CA LEU A 411 -7.32 -8.12 -13.11
C LEU A 411 -7.88 -7.58 -11.80
N LEU A 412 -7.15 -7.69 -10.67
CA LEU A 412 -7.65 -7.27 -9.36
C LEU A 412 -8.11 -5.80 -9.33
N PRO A 413 -7.38 -4.82 -9.91
CA PRO A 413 -7.86 -3.44 -9.92
C PRO A 413 -9.22 -3.27 -10.60
N ALA A 414 -9.50 -4.00 -11.69
CA ALA A 414 -10.78 -3.95 -12.38
C ALA A 414 -11.95 -4.43 -11.49
N LEU A 415 -11.71 -5.37 -10.58
CA LEU A 415 -12.72 -5.87 -9.66
C LEU A 415 -13.16 -4.81 -8.63
N THR A 416 -12.36 -3.80 -8.35
CA THR A 416 -12.72 -2.71 -7.44
C THR A 416 -13.64 -1.67 -8.09
N SER A 417 -13.69 -1.65 -9.42
CA SER A 417 -14.41 -0.67 -10.22
C SER A 417 -15.72 -1.23 -10.81
N LEU A 418 -16.14 -2.44 -10.41
CA LEU A 418 -17.41 -3.01 -10.84
C LEU A 418 -18.57 -2.11 -10.42
N SER A 419 -19.59 -1.95 -11.29
CA SER A 419 -20.73 -1.08 -11.03
C SER A 419 -21.48 -1.47 -9.74
N THR A 420 -21.46 -2.75 -9.42
CA THR A 420 -22.11 -3.33 -8.24
C THR A 420 -21.44 -2.97 -6.91
N VAL A 421 -20.14 -2.70 -6.89
CA VAL A 421 -19.37 -2.43 -5.65
C VAL A 421 -18.70 -1.06 -5.62
N GLY A 422 -18.55 -0.39 -6.74
CA GLY A 422 -17.87 0.91 -6.82
C GLY A 422 -18.44 1.94 -5.86
N GLY A 423 -19.78 2.04 -5.76
CA GLY A 423 -20.46 2.90 -4.79
C GLY A 423 -20.19 2.52 -3.33
N VAL A 424 -20.12 1.23 -3.03
CA VAL A 424 -19.85 0.73 -1.67
C VAL A 424 -18.44 1.11 -1.20
N PHE A 425 -17.47 1.09 -2.12
CA PHE A 425 -16.09 1.39 -1.80
C PHE A 425 -15.77 2.90 -1.75
N THR A 426 -16.62 3.75 -2.33
CA THR A 426 -16.42 5.21 -2.35
C THR A 426 -17.16 5.93 -1.21
N GLU A 427 -18.15 5.32 -0.57
CA GLU A 427 -18.77 5.86 0.64
C GLU A 427 -17.79 5.83 1.81
N ARG A 428 -17.27 7.01 2.20
CA ARG A 428 -16.34 7.23 3.32
C ARG A 428 -17.07 7.61 4.59
#